data_9bfc53e33e0819896d295b81433cb626
#
_entry.id   9bfc53e33e0819896d295b81433cb626
#
_cell.length_a   1.000
_cell.length_b   1.000
_cell.length_c   1.000
_cell.angle_alpha   90.00
_cell.angle_beta   90.00
_cell.angle_gamma   90.00
#
_symmetry.space_group_name_H-M   'P 1'
#
loop_
_entity.id
_entity.type
_entity.pdbx_description
1 polymer ?
#
loop_
_entity_poly.entity_id
_entity_poly.type
_entity_poly.pdbx_seq_one_letter_code
_entity_poly.pdbx_strand_id
1 'polypeptide(L)'
;MIDKRPKTPREVAAFSLFSMAEEAAWSDGALHHYLARAGLDSRDAALASRLTYGTVQNQILLDWYLRHFSSVRLKKIAPRVLACLRMGLYQLILMDKIPAHAAVAETVALVKHYGHANDRTVAFANAVLRNAANAAQNGSLPRLNCPDKESYYALQYSHPEWLVRLLSEQYGQKLTQKICQADNADAPISVRVNTMKCTPAEAQAELEAAGLTVQPHEAFPEILLCSGGDAAALPAFIEGRVTVQDAASALAAAVADPKSGSTVLDCCAAPGGKSFAMAEKMQGKGSVASCDIYEHKLKRIRDGAARLGLSNIRTELQDASVCREEWKDSADVVLCDVPCSGLGIIRKKPEIRFKNPDEIRTLPEIQARILANCAQYVKKGGTLVYSTCTILQRENEDVVRAFLTENPEFEAVSWTHPVCGERADGMVTLLPPVHNTDGFFIAKMHRKV
;
A
#
# COMPACT_ATOMS: atom_id res chain seq x y z
N MET A 1 12.47 -14.57 -12.30
CA MET A 1 12.53 -13.25 -13.03
C MET A 1 13.14 -13.45 -14.40
N ILE A 2 12.68 -12.71 -15.42
CA ILE A 2 13.27 -12.76 -16.77
C ILE A 2 14.66 -12.14 -16.71
N ASP A 3 15.68 -12.86 -17.15
CA ASP A 3 17.08 -12.41 -17.13
C ASP A 3 17.41 -11.40 -18.28
N LYS A 4 16.45 -11.09 -19.15
CA LYS A 4 16.63 -10.10 -20.21
C LYS A 4 16.44 -8.69 -19.68
N ARG A 5 17.33 -7.78 -20.09
CA ARG A 5 17.20 -6.34 -19.81
C ARG A 5 16.07 -5.74 -20.68
N PRO A 6 15.02 -5.17 -20.08
CA PRO A 6 13.98 -4.47 -20.84
C PRO A 6 14.54 -3.18 -21.43
N LYS A 7 14.01 -2.78 -22.61
CA LYS A 7 14.47 -1.60 -23.37
C LYS A 7 13.38 -0.55 -23.56
N THR A 8 12.13 -0.94 -23.35
CA THR A 8 10.96 -0.06 -23.56
C THR A 8 10.04 -0.06 -22.33
N PRO A 9 9.20 0.98 -22.15
CA PRO A 9 8.21 1.01 -21.07
C PRO A 9 7.30 -0.21 -21.06
N ARG A 10 6.91 -0.69 -22.25
CA ARG A 10 6.03 -1.86 -22.38
C ARG A 10 6.72 -3.17 -22.01
N GLU A 11 8.01 -3.30 -22.31
CA GLU A 11 8.80 -4.46 -21.85
C GLU A 11 8.97 -4.46 -20.34
N VAL A 12 9.25 -3.31 -19.72
CA VAL A 12 9.29 -3.19 -18.26
C VAL A 12 7.97 -3.62 -17.64
N ALA A 13 6.85 -3.09 -18.13
CA ALA A 13 5.53 -3.45 -17.64
C ALA A 13 5.21 -4.94 -17.87
N ALA A 14 5.48 -5.48 -19.05
CA ALA A 14 5.24 -6.88 -19.36
C ALA A 14 6.07 -7.81 -18.45
N PHE A 15 7.36 -7.54 -18.24
CA PHE A 15 8.22 -8.36 -17.39
C PHE A 15 7.78 -8.29 -15.91
N SER A 16 7.36 -7.12 -15.45
CA SER A 16 6.77 -6.96 -14.11
C SER A 16 5.52 -7.82 -13.95
N LEU A 17 4.59 -7.76 -14.91
CA LEU A 17 3.36 -8.55 -14.92
C LEU A 17 3.63 -10.07 -15.03
N PHE A 18 4.69 -10.48 -15.76
CA PHE A 18 5.08 -11.89 -15.83
C PHE A 18 5.62 -12.40 -14.49
N SER A 19 6.47 -11.62 -13.81
CA SER A 19 6.96 -12.01 -12.48
C SER A 19 5.83 -12.08 -11.46
N MET A 20 4.83 -11.21 -11.55
CA MET A 20 3.63 -11.29 -10.71
C MET A 20 2.82 -12.56 -11.00
N ALA A 21 2.66 -12.93 -12.27
CA ALA A 21 1.85 -14.08 -12.68
C ALA A 21 2.53 -15.44 -12.41
N GLU A 22 3.84 -15.51 -12.48
CA GLU A 22 4.60 -16.76 -12.41
C GLU A 22 5.29 -16.98 -11.06
N GLU A 23 5.66 -15.90 -10.36
CA GLU A 23 6.48 -15.95 -9.14
C GLU A 23 5.76 -15.34 -7.92
N ALA A 24 4.50 -14.93 -8.06
CA ALA A 24 3.73 -14.20 -7.05
C ALA A 24 4.47 -12.95 -6.49
N ALA A 25 5.28 -12.31 -7.33
CA ALA A 25 5.99 -11.09 -6.96
C ALA A 25 5.01 -9.94 -6.70
N TRP A 26 5.36 -9.07 -5.75
CA TRP A 26 4.62 -7.82 -5.54
C TRP A 26 4.87 -6.84 -6.69
N SER A 27 3.85 -6.08 -7.06
CA SER A 27 3.90 -5.15 -8.20
C SER A 27 5.00 -4.10 -8.06
N ASP A 28 5.18 -3.51 -6.88
CA ASP A 28 6.21 -2.54 -6.58
C ASP A 28 7.62 -3.13 -6.72
N GLY A 29 7.86 -4.28 -6.11
CA GLY A 29 9.16 -4.98 -6.18
C GLY A 29 9.54 -5.38 -7.60
N ALA A 30 8.60 -5.95 -8.36
CA ALA A 30 8.83 -6.34 -9.75
C ALA A 30 9.10 -5.12 -10.64
N LEU A 31 8.28 -4.07 -10.50
CA LEU A 31 8.43 -2.84 -11.28
C LEU A 31 9.77 -2.16 -11.02
N HIS A 32 10.14 -1.94 -9.76
CA HIS A 32 11.43 -1.34 -9.39
C HIS A 32 12.63 -2.14 -9.91
N HIS A 33 12.56 -3.47 -9.82
CA HIS A 33 13.63 -4.34 -10.35
C HIS A 33 13.88 -4.11 -11.84
N TYR A 34 12.82 -4.03 -12.66
CA TYR A 34 12.96 -3.86 -14.09
C TYR A 34 13.23 -2.42 -14.51
N LEU A 35 12.68 -1.42 -13.81
CA LEU A 35 12.99 0.00 -14.03
C LEU A 35 14.49 0.28 -13.81
N ALA A 36 15.06 -0.20 -12.72
CA ALA A 36 16.50 -0.01 -12.41
C ALA A 36 17.43 -0.58 -13.51
N ARG A 37 16.96 -1.60 -14.24
CA ARG A 37 17.74 -2.26 -15.32
C ARG A 37 17.49 -1.66 -16.70
N ALA A 38 16.37 -0.96 -16.90
CA ALA A 38 15.94 -0.51 -18.21
C ALA A 38 16.71 0.72 -18.71
N GLY A 39 17.05 1.65 -17.81
CA GLY A 39 17.70 2.92 -18.16
C GLY A 39 16.74 3.85 -18.94
N LEU A 40 15.45 3.83 -18.59
CA LEU A 40 14.42 4.68 -19.17
C LEU A 40 14.53 6.11 -18.63
N ASP A 41 14.10 7.09 -19.43
CA ASP A 41 13.86 8.44 -18.94
C ASP A 41 12.62 8.50 -18.01
N SER A 42 12.39 9.64 -17.36
CA SER A 42 11.29 9.82 -16.40
C SER A 42 9.91 9.62 -17.03
N ARG A 43 9.72 10.03 -18.28
CA ARG A 43 8.43 9.89 -19.00
C ARG A 43 8.14 8.43 -19.33
N ASP A 44 9.12 7.71 -19.81
CA ASP A 44 9.03 6.29 -20.13
C ASP A 44 8.89 5.43 -18.87
N ALA A 45 9.59 5.78 -17.78
CA ALA A 45 9.42 5.13 -16.48
C ALA A 45 8.00 5.33 -15.92
N ALA A 46 7.43 6.54 -16.06
CA ALA A 46 6.04 6.81 -15.67
C ALA A 46 5.04 6.01 -16.52
N LEU A 47 5.28 5.86 -17.83
CA LEU A 47 4.44 5.02 -18.70
C LEU A 47 4.52 3.54 -18.28
N ALA A 48 5.72 3.01 -18.00
CA ALA A 48 5.90 1.64 -17.52
C ALA A 48 5.13 1.39 -16.21
N SER A 49 5.22 2.33 -15.27
CA SER A 49 4.51 2.28 -13.99
C SER A 49 2.99 2.29 -14.21
N ARG A 50 2.49 3.19 -15.05
CA ARG A 50 1.05 3.28 -15.36
C ARG A 50 0.51 2.02 -16.05
N LEU A 51 1.28 1.43 -16.97
CA LEU A 51 0.92 0.17 -17.61
C LEU A 51 0.88 -0.99 -16.63
N THR A 52 1.85 -1.08 -15.72
CA THR A 52 1.92 -2.14 -14.71
C THR A 52 0.77 -2.01 -13.72
N TYR A 53 0.70 -0.90 -12.98
CA TYR A 53 -0.31 -0.70 -11.95
C TYR A 53 -1.72 -0.67 -12.52
N GLY A 54 -1.95 0.04 -13.64
CA GLY A 54 -3.26 0.13 -14.26
C GLY A 54 -3.77 -1.22 -14.77
N THR A 55 -2.90 -2.09 -15.26
CA THR A 55 -3.28 -3.46 -15.65
C THR A 55 -3.71 -4.29 -14.43
N VAL A 56 -2.97 -4.21 -13.32
CA VAL A 56 -3.31 -4.94 -12.09
C VAL A 56 -4.59 -4.39 -11.43
N GLN A 57 -4.69 -3.07 -11.33
CA GLN A 57 -5.86 -2.40 -10.77
C GLN A 57 -7.16 -2.77 -11.48
N ASN A 58 -7.10 -2.92 -12.81
CA ASN A 58 -8.29 -3.17 -13.63
C ASN A 58 -8.43 -4.63 -14.08
N GLN A 59 -7.70 -5.57 -13.46
CA GLN A 59 -7.61 -6.95 -13.94
C GLN A 59 -8.96 -7.65 -14.09
N ILE A 60 -9.91 -7.47 -13.15
CA ILE A 60 -11.24 -8.11 -13.20
C ILE A 60 -12.05 -7.54 -14.38
N LEU A 61 -12.04 -6.23 -14.54
CA LEU A 61 -12.71 -5.55 -15.66
C LEU A 61 -12.10 -5.95 -17.00
N LEU A 62 -10.78 -6.00 -17.09
CA LEU A 62 -10.06 -6.41 -18.31
C LEU A 62 -10.35 -7.89 -18.65
N ASP A 63 -10.43 -8.77 -17.65
CA ASP A 63 -10.80 -10.17 -17.81
C ASP A 63 -12.26 -10.32 -18.30
N TRP A 64 -13.14 -9.44 -17.84
CA TRP A 64 -14.51 -9.41 -18.32
C TRP A 64 -14.57 -9.02 -19.80
N TYR A 65 -13.87 -7.98 -20.25
CA TYR A 65 -13.76 -7.64 -21.66
C TYR A 65 -13.10 -8.74 -22.48
N LEU A 66 -12.03 -9.36 -21.97
CA LEU A 66 -11.37 -10.47 -22.65
C LEU A 66 -12.32 -11.64 -22.92
N ARG A 67 -13.25 -11.95 -22.01
CA ARG A 67 -14.26 -13.00 -22.25
C ARG A 67 -15.21 -12.69 -23.41
N HIS A 68 -15.42 -11.42 -23.73
CA HIS A 68 -16.25 -11.02 -24.87
C HIS A 68 -15.50 -11.08 -26.20
N PHE A 69 -14.21 -10.75 -26.21
CA PHE A 69 -13.41 -10.72 -27.44
C PHE A 69 -12.66 -12.02 -27.71
N SER A 70 -12.53 -12.92 -26.74
CA SER A 70 -11.76 -14.15 -26.85
C SER A 70 -12.64 -15.37 -27.07
N SER A 71 -12.32 -16.16 -28.09
CA SER A 71 -12.90 -17.51 -28.29
C SER A 71 -12.32 -18.57 -27.35
N VAL A 72 -11.22 -18.26 -26.63
CA VAL A 72 -10.52 -19.14 -25.72
C VAL A 72 -10.82 -18.75 -24.27
N ARG A 73 -11.18 -19.75 -23.44
CA ARG A 73 -11.39 -19.52 -21.99
C ARG A 73 -10.10 -19.00 -21.34
N LEU A 74 -10.16 -17.96 -20.50
CA LEU A 74 -8.98 -17.30 -19.92
C LEU A 74 -8.02 -18.28 -19.22
N LYS A 75 -8.55 -19.27 -18.49
CA LYS A 75 -7.74 -20.30 -17.80
C LYS A 75 -6.93 -21.21 -18.72
N LYS A 76 -7.20 -21.19 -20.03
CA LYS A 76 -6.45 -21.93 -21.05
C LYS A 76 -5.42 -21.07 -21.78
N ILE A 77 -5.40 -19.77 -21.53
CA ILE A 77 -4.42 -18.84 -22.11
C ILE A 77 -3.17 -18.90 -21.23
N ALA A 78 -2.00 -19.04 -21.86
CA ALA A 78 -0.72 -19.05 -21.13
C ALA A 78 -0.55 -17.77 -20.30
N PRO A 79 -0.01 -17.81 -19.07
CA PRO A 79 0.03 -16.66 -18.16
C PRO A 79 0.64 -15.39 -18.76
N ARG A 80 1.76 -15.50 -19.49
CA ARG A 80 2.41 -14.35 -20.16
C ARG A 80 1.56 -13.76 -21.26
N VAL A 81 0.90 -14.60 -22.04
CA VAL A 81 -0.01 -14.14 -23.12
C VAL A 81 -1.20 -13.43 -22.51
N LEU A 82 -1.78 -13.98 -21.44
CA LEU A 82 -2.89 -13.34 -20.72
C LEU A 82 -2.48 -11.98 -20.13
N ALA A 83 -1.29 -11.89 -19.53
CA ALA A 83 -0.76 -10.62 -19.01
C ALA A 83 -0.58 -9.58 -20.13
N CYS A 84 -0.03 -9.97 -21.29
CA CYS A 84 0.06 -9.09 -22.45
C CYS A 84 -1.32 -8.64 -22.95
N LEU A 85 -2.30 -9.55 -23.06
CA LEU A 85 -3.65 -9.22 -23.49
C LEU A 85 -4.34 -8.25 -22.52
N ARG A 86 -4.23 -8.44 -21.22
CA ARG A 86 -4.73 -7.50 -20.21
C ARG A 86 -4.11 -6.12 -20.39
N MET A 87 -2.77 -6.03 -20.51
CA MET A 87 -2.06 -4.77 -20.72
C MET A 87 -2.44 -4.12 -22.06
N GLY A 88 -2.65 -4.89 -23.13
CA GLY A 88 -3.14 -4.40 -24.41
C GLY A 88 -4.53 -3.80 -24.29
N LEU A 89 -5.47 -4.50 -23.64
CA LEU A 89 -6.83 -4.00 -23.40
C LEU A 89 -6.83 -2.75 -22.50
N TYR A 90 -5.98 -2.71 -21.47
CA TYR A 90 -5.83 -1.53 -20.64
C TYR A 90 -5.48 -0.29 -21.46
N GLN A 91 -4.51 -0.42 -22.39
CA GLN A 91 -4.15 0.66 -23.31
C GLN A 91 -5.29 1.07 -24.24
N LEU A 92 -6.06 0.09 -24.76
CA LEU A 92 -7.11 0.32 -25.76
C LEU A 92 -8.40 0.91 -25.15
N ILE A 93 -8.72 0.58 -23.90
CA ILE A 93 -10.03 0.86 -23.29
C ILE A 93 -9.92 1.95 -22.22
N LEU A 94 -8.80 2.02 -21.49
CA LEU A 94 -8.65 2.84 -20.29
C LEU A 94 -7.56 3.92 -20.40
N MET A 95 -6.87 4.02 -21.55
CA MET A 95 -5.85 5.05 -21.79
C MET A 95 -6.17 5.88 -23.04
N ASP A 96 -6.55 7.13 -22.86
CA ASP A 96 -6.99 8.01 -23.98
C ASP A 96 -5.86 8.46 -24.90
N LYS A 97 -4.61 8.45 -24.44
CA LYS A 97 -3.46 9.03 -25.18
C LYS A 97 -2.65 8.01 -25.97
N ILE A 98 -3.02 6.74 -25.98
CA ILE A 98 -2.31 5.68 -26.70
C ILE A 98 -3.02 5.40 -28.02
N PRO A 99 -2.37 5.58 -29.19
CA PRO A 99 -2.97 5.20 -30.46
C PRO A 99 -3.27 3.70 -30.53
N ALA A 100 -4.48 3.33 -30.94
CA ALA A 100 -4.92 1.95 -30.94
C ALA A 100 -4.02 1.01 -31.77
N HIS A 101 -3.53 1.50 -32.94
CA HIS A 101 -2.61 0.72 -33.77
C HIS A 101 -1.29 0.41 -33.04
N ALA A 102 -0.76 1.36 -32.27
CA ALA A 102 0.47 1.17 -31.49
C ALA A 102 0.23 0.18 -30.33
N ALA A 103 -0.89 0.32 -29.60
CA ALA A 103 -1.26 -0.61 -28.53
C ALA A 103 -1.35 -2.06 -29.04
N VAL A 104 -1.99 -2.27 -30.21
CA VAL A 104 -2.10 -3.61 -30.82
C VAL A 104 -0.74 -4.13 -31.27
N ALA A 105 0.00 -3.36 -32.09
CA ALA A 105 1.25 -3.82 -32.68
C ALA A 105 2.31 -4.18 -31.61
N GLU A 106 2.51 -3.28 -30.64
CA GLU A 106 3.49 -3.47 -29.57
C GLU A 106 3.11 -4.65 -28.66
N THR A 107 1.81 -4.80 -28.32
CA THR A 107 1.37 -5.93 -27.49
C THR A 107 1.54 -7.26 -28.23
N VAL A 108 1.23 -7.33 -29.53
CA VAL A 108 1.45 -8.54 -30.34
C VAL A 108 2.94 -8.88 -30.45
N ALA A 109 3.81 -7.86 -30.56
CA ALA A 109 5.26 -8.06 -30.55
C ALA A 109 5.73 -8.66 -29.21
N LEU A 110 5.21 -8.17 -28.07
CA LEU A 110 5.52 -8.75 -26.75
C LEU A 110 5.07 -10.21 -26.63
N VAL A 111 3.87 -10.56 -27.11
CA VAL A 111 3.39 -11.93 -27.16
C VAL A 111 4.33 -12.81 -27.99
N LYS A 112 4.74 -12.35 -29.17
CA LYS A 112 5.65 -13.07 -30.06
C LYS A 112 7.02 -13.31 -29.45
N HIS A 113 7.61 -12.27 -28.83
CA HIS A 113 8.99 -12.33 -28.34
C HIS A 113 9.16 -12.89 -26.94
N TYR A 114 8.15 -12.74 -26.06
CA TYR A 114 8.27 -13.05 -24.63
C TYR A 114 7.13 -13.93 -24.09
N GLY A 115 6.05 -14.12 -24.86
CA GLY A 115 4.89 -14.91 -24.46
C GLY A 115 5.06 -16.44 -24.57
N HIS A 116 6.23 -16.93 -25.04
CA HIS A 116 6.43 -18.33 -25.40
C HIS A 116 5.35 -18.85 -26.37
N ALA A 117 4.91 -17.99 -27.29
CA ALA A 117 3.78 -18.19 -28.17
C ALA A 117 4.20 -18.73 -29.54
N ASN A 118 3.42 -19.67 -30.08
CA ASN A 118 3.50 -20.08 -31.47
C ASN A 118 2.70 -19.12 -32.39
N ASP A 119 2.82 -19.27 -33.69
CA ASP A 119 2.16 -18.36 -34.67
C ASP A 119 0.64 -18.32 -34.52
N ARG A 120 -0.01 -19.43 -34.12
CA ARG A 120 -1.46 -19.46 -33.85
C ARG A 120 -1.83 -18.62 -32.65
N THR A 121 -1.03 -18.67 -31.60
CA THR A 121 -1.23 -17.84 -30.39
C THR A 121 -0.99 -16.38 -30.68
N VAL A 122 0.00 -16.02 -31.49
CA VAL A 122 0.25 -14.66 -31.94
C VAL A 122 -0.93 -14.15 -32.80
N ALA A 123 -1.42 -14.95 -33.75
CA ALA A 123 -2.59 -14.62 -34.56
C ALA A 123 -3.86 -14.45 -33.71
N PHE A 124 -4.08 -15.32 -32.71
CA PHE A 124 -5.16 -15.21 -31.76
C PHE A 124 -5.08 -13.89 -30.95
N ALA A 125 -3.92 -13.54 -30.40
CA ALA A 125 -3.73 -12.30 -29.65
C ALA A 125 -4.00 -11.06 -30.53
N ASN A 126 -3.53 -11.07 -31.77
CA ASN A 126 -3.79 -10.00 -32.74
C ASN A 126 -5.30 -9.86 -33.04
N ALA A 127 -6.02 -10.96 -33.23
CA ALA A 127 -7.45 -10.95 -33.50
C ALA A 127 -8.24 -10.36 -32.32
N VAL A 128 -7.95 -10.82 -31.08
CA VAL A 128 -8.58 -10.32 -29.86
C VAL A 128 -8.38 -8.81 -29.70
N LEU A 129 -7.14 -8.34 -29.84
CA LEU A 129 -6.81 -6.92 -29.67
C LEU A 129 -7.39 -6.04 -30.77
N ARG A 130 -7.42 -6.49 -32.01
CA ARG A 130 -8.08 -5.75 -33.13
C ARG A 130 -9.59 -5.63 -32.93
N ASN A 131 -10.26 -6.71 -32.49
CA ASN A 131 -11.69 -6.68 -32.20
C ASN A 131 -11.99 -5.67 -31.08
N ALA A 132 -11.20 -5.68 -30.00
CA ALA A 132 -11.34 -4.73 -28.91
C ALA A 132 -11.05 -3.28 -29.35
N ALA A 133 -10.01 -3.06 -30.16
CA ALA A 133 -9.68 -1.75 -30.71
C ALA A 133 -10.82 -1.18 -31.57
N ASN A 134 -11.39 -1.99 -32.46
CA ASN A 134 -12.53 -1.61 -33.30
C ASN A 134 -13.76 -1.27 -32.45
N ALA A 135 -14.06 -2.09 -31.43
CA ALA A 135 -15.18 -1.85 -30.53
C ALA A 135 -15.00 -0.55 -29.73
N ALA A 136 -13.79 -0.27 -29.23
CA ALA A 136 -13.48 0.96 -28.52
C ALA A 136 -13.63 2.20 -29.43
N GLN A 137 -13.08 2.15 -30.63
CA GLN A 137 -13.15 3.26 -31.61
C GLN A 137 -14.58 3.56 -32.07
N ASN A 138 -15.40 2.53 -32.24
CA ASN A 138 -16.79 2.66 -32.71
C ASN A 138 -17.78 2.89 -31.57
N GLY A 139 -17.37 2.99 -30.33
CA GLY A 139 -18.24 3.14 -29.16
C GLY A 139 -19.15 1.92 -28.91
N SER A 140 -18.77 0.74 -29.42
CA SER A 140 -19.52 -0.52 -29.32
C SER A 140 -18.97 -1.49 -28.29
N LEU A 141 -18.23 -0.99 -27.30
CA LEU A 141 -17.78 -1.82 -26.17
C LEU A 141 -18.98 -2.44 -25.43
N PRO A 142 -18.89 -3.70 -25.03
CA PRO A 142 -19.93 -4.35 -24.24
C PRO A 142 -20.27 -3.53 -22.97
N ARG A 143 -21.57 -3.36 -22.70
CA ARG A 143 -22.06 -2.67 -21.51
C ARG A 143 -22.04 -3.63 -20.30
N LEU A 144 -21.61 -3.13 -19.15
CA LEU A 144 -21.66 -3.88 -17.92
C LEU A 144 -23.12 -4.15 -17.54
N ASN A 145 -23.49 -5.42 -17.50
CA ASN A 145 -24.80 -5.87 -17.06
C ASN A 145 -24.61 -6.82 -15.87
N CYS A 146 -25.01 -6.38 -14.69
CA CYS A 146 -24.84 -7.08 -13.42
C CYS A 146 -26.16 -7.24 -12.70
N PRO A 147 -26.37 -8.33 -11.92
CA PRO A 147 -27.63 -8.62 -11.25
C PRO A 147 -27.96 -7.63 -10.12
N ASP A 148 -26.96 -7.08 -9.48
CA ASP A 148 -27.08 -6.15 -8.35
C ASP A 148 -25.96 -5.07 -8.36
N LYS A 149 -26.05 -4.10 -7.45
CA LYS A 149 -25.09 -2.99 -7.35
C LYS A 149 -23.71 -3.44 -6.89
N GLU A 150 -23.62 -4.40 -5.98
CA GLU A 150 -22.35 -4.93 -5.48
C GLU A 150 -21.56 -5.61 -6.61
N SER A 151 -22.22 -6.45 -7.39
CA SER A 151 -21.62 -7.09 -8.57
C SER A 151 -21.20 -6.04 -9.61
N TYR A 152 -22.02 -4.98 -9.80
CA TYR A 152 -21.67 -3.87 -10.68
C TYR A 152 -20.41 -3.12 -10.18
N TYR A 153 -20.33 -2.77 -8.88
CA TYR A 153 -19.17 -2.10 -8.32
C TYR A 153 -17.94 -3.00 -8.37
N ALA A 154 -18.09 -4.28 -8.07
CA ALA A 154 -17.02 -5.26 -8.16
C ALA A 154 -16.39 -5.29 -9.57
N LEU A 155 -17.23 -5.29 -10.59
CA LEU A 155 -16.77 -5.30 -11.98
C LEU A 155 -16.25 -3.93 -12.42
N GLN A 156 -17.01 -2.85 -12.19
CA GLN A 156 -16.68 -1.49 -12.62
C GLN A 156 -15.36 -0.99 -12.02
N TYR A 157 -15.12 -1.27 -10.75
CA TYR A 157 -13.92 -0.86 -10.02
C TYR A 157 -12.88 -1.99 -9.87
N SER A 158 -13.14 -3.15 -10.51
CA SER A 158 -12.20 -4.28 -10.53
C SER A 158 -11.82 -4.79 -9.14
N HIS A 159 -12.79 -4.93 -8.24
CA HIS A 159 -12.65 -5.55 -6.92
C HIS A 159 -13.29 -6.93 -6.89
N PRO A 160 -12.76 -7.91 -6.12
CA PRO A 160 -13.45 -9.18 -5.89
C PRO A 160 -14.82 -8.95 -5.27
N GLU A 161 -15.83 -9.69 -5.75
CA GLU A 161 -17.22 -9.53 -5.30
C GLU A 161 -17.39 -9.75 -3.79
N TRP A 162 -16.65 -10.73 -3.23
CA TRP A 162 -16.67 -10.98 -1.79
C TRP A 162 -16.22 -9.75 -0.97
N LEU A 163 -15.24 -9.00 -1.47
CA LEU A 163 -14.74 -7.79 -0.80
C LEU A 163 -15.76 -6.67 -0.86
N VAL A 164 -16.37 -6.45 -2.03
CA VAL A 164 -17.40 -5.40 -2.19
C VAL A 164 -18.62 -5.70 -1.31
N ARG A 165 -19.06 -6.96 -1.22
CA ARG A 165 -20.16 -7.36 -0.33
C ARG A 165 -19.80 -7.14 1.13
N LEU A 166 -18.62 -7.56 1.58
CA LEU A 166 -18.13 -7.33 2.93
C LEU A 166 -18.07 -5.84 3.30
N LEU A 167 -17.53 -5.00 2.40
CA LEU A 167 -17.51 -3.55 2.61
C LEU A 167 -18.92 -2.94 2.60
N SER A 168 -19.83 -3.44 1.75
CA SER A 168 -21.23 -2.97 1.71
C SER A 168 -21.98 -3.30 2.99
N GLU A 169 -21.72 -4.45 3.60
CA GLU A 169 -22.29 -4.82 4.91
C GLU A 169 -21.77 -3.90 6.01
N GLN A 170 -20.48 -3.56 5.98
CA GLN A 170 -19.85 -2.76 7.03
C GLN A 170 -20.10 -1.24 6.88
N TYR A 171 -20.06 -0.71 5.67
CA TYR A 171 -20.07 0.73 5.38
C TYR A 171 -21.28 1.21 4.60
N GLY A 172 -22.14 0.30 4.13
CA GLY A 172 -23.23 0.58 3.22
C GLY A 172 -22.76 0.82 1.78
N GLN A 173 -23.65 0.57 0.82
CA GLN A 173 -23.35 0.58 -0.62
C GLN A 173 -22.72 1.89 -1.11
N LYS A 174 -23.23 3.05 -0.63
CA LYS A 174 -22.78 4.37 -1.11
C LYS A 174 -21.34 4.68 -0.72
N LEU A 175 -20.91 4.33 0.50
CA LEU A 175 -19.55 4.55 0.94
C LEU A 175 -18.60 3.52 0.33
N THR A 176 -19.04 2.27 0.19
CA THR A 176 -18.29 1.21 -0.50
C THR A 176 -17.95 1.59 -1.93
N GLN A 177 -18.91 2.16 -2.69
CA GLN A 177 -18.63 2.67 -4.02
C GLN A 177 -17.48 3.70 -4.02
N LYS A 178 -17.53 4.66 -3.08
CA LYS A 178 -16.47 5.68 -2.95
C LYS A 178 -15.12 5.08 -2.56
N ILE A 179 -15.11 4.06 -1.69
CA ILE A 179 -13.88 3.33 -1.32
C ILE A 179 -13.29 2.65 -2.56
N CYS A 180 -14.08 1.84 -3.29
CA CYS A 180 -13.61 1.17 -4.50
C CYS A 180 -13.11 2.15 -5.58
N GLN A 181 -13.73 3.32 -5.69
CA GLN A 181 -13.30 4.39 -6.59
C GLN A 181 -11.96 4.99 -6.13
N ALA A 182 -11.80 5.26 -4.84
CA ALA A 182 -10.57 5.80 -4.27
C ALA A 182 -9.39 4.82 -4.37
N ASP A 183 -9.65 3.51 -4.27
CA ASP A 183 -8.65 2.45 -4.44
C ASP A 183 -8.07 2.40 -5.88
N ASN A 184 -8.78 2.96 -6.85
CA ASN A 184 -8.33 3.05 -8.24
C ASN A 184 -7.83 4.46 -8.63
N ALA A 185 -7.87 5.43 -7.71
CA ALA A 185 -7.36 6.76 -7.96
C ALA A 185 -5.82 6.80 -7.89
N ASP A 186 -5.21 7.70 -8.65
CA ASP A 186 -3.79 7.98 -8.54
C ASP A 186 -3.48 8.52 -7.12
N ALA A 187 -2.54 7.89 -6.44
CA ALA A 187 -2.10 8.32 -5.12
C ALA A 187 -0.82 9.17 -5.24
N PRO A 188 -0.77 10.38 -4.68
CA PRO A 188 0.48 11.11 -4.58
C PRO A 188 1.46 10.35 -3.69
N ILE A 189 2.76 10.53 -3.93
CA ILE A 189 3.78 10.03 -3.03
C ILE A 189 3.81 10.94 -1.81
N SER A 190 3.52 10.41 -0.63
CA SER A 190 3.65 11.16 0.61
C SER A 190 5.07 11.03 1.15
N VAL A 191 5.71 12.14 1.46
CA VAL A 191 6.98 12.20 2.16
C VAL A 191 6.82 12.94 3.48
N ARG A 192 7.43 12.40 4.54
CA ARG A 192 7.51 13.07 5.83
C ARG A 192 8.87 13.78 5.94
N VAL A 193 8.83 15.03 6.34
CA VAL A 193 10.01 15.85 6.59
C VAL A 193 10.64 15.46 7.92
N ASN A 194 11.95 15.25 7.93
CA ASN A 194 12.74 15.09 9.15
C ASN A 194 13.00 16.49 9.78
N THR A 195 12.16 16.87 10.70
CA THR A 195 12.21 18.21 11.34
C THR A 195 13.44 18.41 12.23
N MET A 196 14.22 17.37 12.48
CA MET A 196 15.55 17.50 13.11
C MET A 196 16.62 18.00 12.14
N LYS A 197 16.39 17.94 10.82
CA LYS A 197 17.36 18.32 9.79
C LYS A 197 16.96 19.54 8.97
N CYS A 198 15.68 19.73 8.71
CA CYS A 198 15.17 20.87 7.92
C CYS A 198 13.72 21.19 8.28
N THR A 199 13.27 22.36 7.88
CA THR A 199 11.87 22.76 7.96
C THR A 199 11.05 22.20 6.80
N PRO A 200 9.72 22.06 6.92
CA PRO A 200 8.85 21.68 5.79
C PRO A 200 8.99 22.60 4.58
N ALA A 201 9.17 23.91 4.79
CA ALA A 201 9.33 24.88 3.71
C ALA A 201 10.63 24.68 2.92
N GLU A 202 11.75 24.40 3.62
CA GLU A 202 13.03 24.10 2.98
C GLU A 202 12.96 22.79 2.18
N ALA A 203 12.36 21.74 2.76
CA ALA A 203 12.16 20.46 2.07
C ALA A 203 11.26 20.63 0.83
N GLN A 204 10.19 21.40 0.92
CA GLN A 204 9.30 21.69 -0.21
C GLN A 204 10.07 22.39 -1.34
N ALA A 205 10.79 23.48 -1.04
CA ALA A 205 11.55 24.23 -2.04
C ALA A 205 12.59 23.36 -2.74
N GLU A 206 13.28 22.47 -2.02
CA GLU A 206 14.26 21.54 -2.59
C GLU A 206 13.60 20.53 -3.54
N LEU A 207 12.47 19.94 -3.15
CA LEU A 207 11.75 18.97 -3.97
C LEU A 207 11.17 19.61 -5.23
N GLU A 208 10.66 20.86 -5.14
CA GLU A 208 10.18 21.65 -6.28
C GLU A 208 11.32 22.02 -7.23
N ALA A 209 12.47 22.42 -6.71
CA ALA A 209 13.66 22.70 -7.51
C ALA A 209 14.17 21.45 -8.25
N ALA A 210 13.93 20.26 -7.71
CA ALA A 210 14.23 18.98 -8.36
C ALA A 210 13.15 18.57 -9.40
N GLY A 211 12.12 19.39 -9.63
CA GLY A 211 11.11 19.17 -10.68
C GLY A 211 9.85 18.43 -10.23
N LEU A 212 9.65 18.20 -8.93
CA LEU A 212 8.39 17.64 -8.45
C LEU A 212 7.32 18.74 -8.28
N THR A 213 6.06 18.35 -8.42
CA THR A 213 4.95 19.14 -7.91
C THR A 213 4.71 18.75 -6.46
N VAL A 214 4.77 19.71 -5.55
CA VAL A 214 4.69 19.47 -4.09
C VAL A 214 3.54 20.25 -3.50
N GLN A 215 2.75 19.61 -2.64
CA GLN A 215 1.69 20.24 -1.86
C GLN A 215 1.80 19.82 -0.40
N PRO A 216 1.80 20.78 0.56
CA PRO A 216 1.69 20.44 1.98
C PRO A 216 0.38 19.70 2.26
N HIS A 217 0.43 18.73 3.16
CA HIS A 217 -0.78 18.05 3.61
C HIS A 217 -1.53 18.97 4.59
N GLU A 218 -2.85 19.19 4.36
CA GLU A 218 -3.67 20.15 5.12
C GLU A 218 -3.64 19.95 6.65
N ALA A 219 -3.56 18.70 7.09
CA ALA A 219 -3.64 18.34 8.51
C ALA A 219 -2.31 17.89 9.13
N PHE A 220 -1.25 17.79 8.35
CA PHE A 220 0.10 17.37 8.79
C PHE A 220 1.15 18.29 8.22
N PRO A 221 1.63 19.29 8.98
CA PRO A 221 2.62 20.25 8.48
C PRO A 221 3.93 19.60 7.99
N GLU A 222 4.31 18.46 8.57
CA GLU A 222 5.51 17.70 8.21
C GLU A 222 5.33 16.73 7.04
N ILE A 223 4.12 16.60 6.49
CA ILE A 223 3.85 15.71 5.33
C ILE A 223 3.70 16.55 4.06
N LEU A 224 4.47 16.20 3.04
CA LEU A 224 4.39 16.77 1.71
C LEU A 224 3.87 15.72 0.72
N LEU A 225 2.91 16.09 -0.11
CA LEU A 225 2.36 15.26 -1.19
C LEU A 225 3.07 15.60 -2.49
N CYS A 226 3.80 14.63 -3.04
CA CYS A 226 4.64 14.80 -4.21
C CYS A 226 4.09 14.06 -5.43
N SER A 227 4.25 14.67 -6.60
CA SER A 227 3.95 14.04 -7.90
C SER A 227 4.93 14.52 -8.97
N GLY A 228 5.00 13.79 -10.09
CA GLY A 228 5.85 14.15 -11.23
C GLY A 228 7.26 13.56 -11.24
N GLY A 229 7.62 12.73 -10.24
CA GLY A 229 8.93 12.09 -10.19
C GLY A 229 9.09 11.10 -9.03
N ASP A 230 10.29 10.57 -8.86
CA ASP A 230 10.64 9.66 -7.76
C ASP A 230 11.35 10.43 -6.63
N ALA A 231 10.59 10.75 -5.59
CA ALA A 231 11.13 11.45 -4.42
C ALA A 231 12.25 10.66 -3.71
N ALA A 232 12.25 9.32 -3.80
CA ALA A 232 13.28 8.48 -3.17
C ALA A 232 14.63 8.50 -3.89
N ALA A 233 14.66 8.96 -5.14
CA ALA A 233 15.91 9.14 -5.89
C ALA A 233 16.61 10.48 -5.65
N LEU A 234 15.95 11.41 -4.93
CA LEU A 234 16.43 12.78 -4.75
C LEU A 234 17.40 12.93 -3.57
N PRO A 235 18.31 13.93 -3.61
CA PRO A 235 19.22 14.25 -2.50
C PRO A 235 18.50 14.41 -1.16
N ALA A 236 17.36 15.09 -1.12
CA ALA A 236 16.55 15.26 0.08
C ALA A 236 16.23 13.92 0.79
N PHE A 237 15.94 12.87 0.03
CA PHE A 237 15.73 11.53 0.58
C PHE A 237 17.06 10.86 0.96
N ILE A 238 18.05 10.89 0.07
CA ILE A 238 19.35 10.22 0.27
C ILE A 238 20.04 10.74 1.54
N GLU A 239 19.99 12.04 1.76
CA GLU A 239 20.58 12.73 2.92
C GLU A 239 19.68 12.70 4.18
N GLY A 240 18.51 12.11 4.08
CA GLY A 240 17.59 11.89 5.20
C GLY A 240 16.88 13.15 5.68
N ARG A 241 16.71 14.15 4.83
CA ARG A 241 15.84 15.31 5.10
C ARG A 241 14.37 14.96 4.95
N VAL A 242 14.05 14.01 4.07
CA VAL A 242 12.71 13.45 3.94
C VAL A 242 12.72 11.92 3.95
N THR A 243 11.58 11.32 4.26
CA THR A 243 11.34 9.88 4.13
C THR A 243 9.95 9.61 3.57
N VAL A 244 9.82 8.55 2.74
CA VAL A 244 8.51 8.16 2.21
C VAL A 244 7.69 7.56 3.34
N GLN A 245 6.57 8.21 3.66
CA GLN A 245 5.62 7.74 4.68
C GLN A 245 4.24 8.33 4.41
N ASP A 246 3.21 7.50 4.50
CA ASP A 246 1.82 7.95 4.40
C ASP A 246 1.37 8.70 5.65
N ALA A 247 0.48 9.70 5.46
CA ALA A 247 -0.07 10.51 6.56
C ALA A 247 -0.77 9.66 7.61
N ALA A 248 -1.51 8.61 7.23
CA ALA A 248 -2.17 7.71 8.17
C ALA A 248 -1.15 6.92 9.02
N SER A 249 -0.05 6.47 8.39
CA SER A 249 1.05 5.82 9.11
C SER A 249 1.79 6.78 10.05
N ALA A 250 1.96 8.04 9.66
CA ALA A 250 2.53 9.09 10.50
C ALA A 250 1.61 9.40 11.70
N LEU A 251 0.28 9.39 11.48
CA LEU A 251 -0.70 9.60 12.55
C LEU A 251 -0.56 8.59 13.69
N ALA A 252 -0.30 7.33 13.40
CA ALA A 252 -0.11 6.32 14.44
C ALA A 252 1.06 6.68 15.39
N ALA A 253 2.17 7.16 14.85
CA ALA A 253 3.30 7.64 15.64
C ALA A 253 2.98 8.96 16.39
N ALA A 254 2.19 9.85 15.79
CA ALA A 254 1.73 11.08 16.42
C ALA A 254 0.80 10.79 17.62
N VAL A 255 -0.10 9.81 17.48
CA VAL A 255 -1.03 9.35 18.54
C VAL A 255 -0.29 8.65 19.67
N ALA A 256 0.77 7.89 19.37
CA ALA A 256 1.64 7.27 20.35
C ALA A 256 2.31 8.31 21.28
N ASP A 257 2.62 9.48 20.74
CA ASP A 257 3.09 10.69 21.45
C ASP A 257 4.21 10.44 22.47
N PRO A 258 5.32 9.75 22.13
CA PRO A 258 6.41 9.56 23.04
C PRO A 258 7.04 10.89 23.45
N LYS A 259 7.36 11.03 24.74
CA LYS A 259 8.04 12.23 25.26
C LYS A 259 9.56 12.07 25.11
N SER A 260 10.27 13.20 25.06
CA SER A 260 11.73 13.19 25.06
C SER A 260 12.26 12.38 26.26
N GLY A 261 13.10 11.39 26.00
CA GLY A 261 13.63 10.47 27.02
C GLY A 261 12.83 9.20 27.25
N SER A 262 11.66 9.01 26.60
CA SER A 262 10.86 7.79 26.74
C SER A 262 11.58 6.54 26.26
N THR A 263 11.21 5.39 26.83
CA THR A 263 11.49 4.06 26.31
C THR A 263 10.32 3.59 25.46
N VAL A 264 10.56 3.36 24.16
CA VAL A 264 9.55 2.98 23.17
C VAL A 264 9.84 1.58 22.64
N LEU A 265 8.81 0.75 22.52
CA LEU A 265 8.84 -0.52 21.80
C LEU A 265 7.91 -0.43 20.59
N ASP A 266 8.46 -0.65 19.38
CA ASP A 266 7.71 -0.82 18.14
C ASP A 266 7.77 -2.30 17.77
N CYS A 267 6.71 -3.04 18.06
CA CYS A 267 6.74 -4.51 18.09
C CYS A 267 6.65 -5.18 16.70
N CYS A 268 6.21 -4.45 15.66
CA CYS A 268 6.12 -4.93 14.28
C CYS A 268 6.62 -3.82 13.34
N ALA A 269 7.86 -3.37 13.55
CA ALA A 269 8.35 -2.07 13.11
C ALA A 269 8.58 -1.91 11.59
N ALA A 270 8.85 -3.02 10.88
CA ALA A 270 9.32 -2.88 9.49
C ALA A 270 8.27 -2.26 8.54
N PRO A 271 8.69 -1.33 7.69
CA PRO A 271 10.06 -0.94 7.32
C PRO A 271 10.71 0.15 8.19
N GLY A 272 10.11 0.58 9.30
CA GLY A 272 10.69 1.52 10.26
C GLY A 272 10.06 2.91 10.31
N GLY A 273 9.14 3.24 9.39
CA GLY A 273 8.59 4.59 9.26
C GLY A 273 7.99 5.16 10.56
N LYS A 274 7.29 4.33 11.36
CA LYS A 274 6.70 4.74 12.64
C LYS A 274 7.78 4.89 13.73
N SER A 275 8.72 3.94 13.81
CA SER A 275 9.88 4.05 14.69
C SER A 275 10.67 5.34 14.43
N PHE A 276 10.90 5.69 13.15
CA PHE A 276 11.60 6.93 12.77
C PHE A 276 10.83 8.18 13.23
N ALA A 277 9.52 8.21 12.96
CA ALA A 277 8.66 9.32 13.38
C ALA A 277 8.66 9.52 14.90
N MET A 278 8.60 8.43 15.68
CA MET A 278 8.67 8.47 17.15
C MET A 278 10.05 8.93 17.62
N ALA A 279 11.14 8.44 17.04
CA ALA A 279 12.51 8.84 17.39
C ALA A 279 12.79 10.32 17.10
N GLU A 280 12.30 10.84 15.96
CA GLU A 280 12.38 12.27 15.61
C GLU A 280 11.57 13.13 16.58
N LYS A 281 10.34 12.70 16.95
CA LYS A 281 9.51 13.40 17.95
C LYS A 281 10.19 13.47 19.31
N MET A 282 10.93 12.44 19.68
CA MET A 282 11.76 12.41 20.89
C MET A 282 13.05 13.23 20.77
N GLN A 283 13.32 13.85 19.62
CA GLN A 283 14.54 14.61 19.32
C GLN A 283 15.83 13.80 19.55
N GLY A 284 15.80 12.52 19.19
CA GLY A 284 16.91 11.60 19.35
C GLY A 284 17.25 11.22 20.80
N LYS A 285 16.41 11.61 21.79
CA LYS A 285 16.61 11.29 23.22
C LYS A 285 15.74 10.09 23.62
N GLY A 286 16.20 9.33 24.63
CA GLY A 286 15.55 8.08 25.04
C GLY A 286 15.93 6.92 24.11
N SER A 287 15.08 5.90 23.99
CA SER A 287 15.35 4.71 23.20
C SER A 287 14.12 4.20 22.47
N VAL A 288 14.30 3.76 21.21
CA VAL A 288 13.27 3.07 20.42
C VAL A 288 13.81 1.69 20.04
N ALA A 289 13.19 0.63 20.55
CA ALA A 289 13.46 -0.74 20.13
C ALA A 289 12.47 -1.11 19.02
N SER A 290 12.98 -1.31 17.82
CA SER A 290 12.23 -1.63 16.60
C SER A 290 12.36 -3.11 16.29
N CYS A 291 11.25 -3.86 16.41
CA CYS A 291 11.22 -5.31 16.34
C CYS A 291 10.59 -5.80 15.04
N ASP A 292 11.08 -6.89 14.48
CA ASP A 292 10.42 -7.67 13.42
C ASP A 292 10.92 -9.13 13.48
N ILE A 293 10.10 -10.06 12.97
CA ILE A 293 10.46 -11.49 12.93
C ILE A 293 11.45 -11.85 11.83
N TYR A 294 11.76 -10.91 10.91
CA TYR A 294 12.61 -11.15 9.75
C TYR A 294 13.86 -10.27 9.77
N GLU A 295 15.04 -10.88 9.85
CA GLU A 295 16.33 -10.17 9.88
C GLU A 295 16.56 -9.25 8.67
N HIS A 296 16.15 -9.67 7.46
CA HIS A 296 16.28 -8.84 6.27
C HIS A 296 15.45 -7.55 6.33
N LYS A 297 14.36 -7.53 7.12
CA LYS A 297 13.57 -6.33 7.36
C LYS A 297 14.22 -5.42 8.40
N LEU A 298 14.85 -5.98 9.43
CA LEU A 298 15.61 -5.22 10.42
C LEU A 298 16.75 -4.44 9.78
N LYS A 299 17.40 -5.02 8.75
CA LYS A 299 18.42 -4.31 7.98
C LYS A 299 17.87 -3.01 7.36
N ARG A 300 16.64 -3.03 6.82
CA ARG A 300 15.99 -1.82 6.25
C ARG A 300 15.77 -0.75 7.31
N ILE A 301 15.42 -1.15 8.54
CA ILE A 301 15.25 -0.21 9.66
C ILE A 301 16.61 0.40 10.03
N ARG A 302 17.69 -0.40 10.15
CA ARG A 302 19.03 0.10 10.44
C ARG A 302 19.53 1.09 9.38
N ASP A 303 19.37 0.72 8.10
CA ASP A 303 19.79 1.57 6.97
C ASP A 303 18.99 2.89 6.97
N GLY A 304 17.68 2.83 7.24
CA GLY A 304 16.81 4.01 7.35
C GLY A 304 17.15 4.91 8.54
N ALA A 305 17.40 4.34 9.71
CA ALA A 305 17.79 5.08 10.91
C ALA A 305 19.13 5.79 10.71
N ALA A 306 20.12 5.10 10.13
CA ALA A 306 21.42 5.69 9.80
C ALA A 306 21.28 6.85 8.80
N ARG A 307 20.51 6.69 7.73
CA ARG A 307 20.22 7.72 6.73
C ARG A 307 19.58 8.97 7.36
N LEU A 308 18.61 8.75 8.27
CA LEU A 308 17.89 9.84 8.95
C LEU A 308 18.72 10.47 10.10
N GLY A 309 19.81 9.84 10.54
CA GLY A 309 20.64 10.30 11.65
C GLY A 309 20.05 10.00 13.04
N LEU A 310 19.26 8.92 13.16
CA LEU A 310 18.55 8.51 14.38
C LEU A 310 19.38 7.48 15.16
N SER A 311 20.22 7.93 16.07
CA SER A 311 21.11 7.06 16.87
C SER A 311 20.43 6.38 18.07
N ASN A 312 19.21 6.79 18.42
CA ASN A 312 18.43 6.24 19.53
C ASN A 312 17.54 5.06 19.15
N ILE A 313 17.65 4.56 17.88
CA ILE A 313 16.95 3.37 17.41
C ILE A 313 17.87 2.16 17.49
N ARG A 314 17.38 1.10 18.11
CA ARG A 314 17.96 -0.24 18.08
C ARG A 314 16.98 -1.22 17.42
N THR A 315 17.51 -2.25 16.76
CA THR A 315 16.69 -3.29 16.12
C THR A 315 16.81 -4.61 16.85
N GLU A 316 15.70 -5.31 17.01
CA GLU A 316 15.62 -6.58 17.72
C GLU A 316 14.89 -7.62 16.87
N LEU A 317 15.48 -8.80 16.72
CA LEU A 317 14.79 -9.93 16.09
C LEU A 317 13.83 -10.53 17.12
N GLN A 318 12.53 -10.33 16.95
CA GLN A 318 11.52 -10.71 17.92
C GLN A 318 10.21 -11.08 17.24
N ASP A 319 9.63 -12.20 17.63
CA ASP A 319 8.23 -12.53 17.34
C ASP A 319 7.33 -11.82 18.35
N ALA A 320 6.53 -10.86 17.90
CA ALA A 320 5.64 -10.09 18.75
C ALA A 320 4.54 -10.92 19.45
N SER A 321 4.29 -12.14 18.98
CA SER A 321 3.35 -13.08 19.62
C SER A 321 3.96 -13.89 20.76
N VAL A 322 5.27 -13.77 21.00
CA VAL A 322 6.03 -14.51 22.04
C VAL A 322 6.53 -13.54 23.08
N CYS A 323 6.23 -13.81 24.36
CA CYS A 323 6.62 -12.95 25.46
C CYS A 323 8.14 -12.94 25.67
N ARG A 324 8.69 -11.75 25.90
CA ARG A 324 10.06 -11.51 26.32
C ARG A 324 10.05 -10.97 27.75
N GLU A 325 10.31 -11.83 28.70
CA GLU A 325 10.12 -11.58 30.15
C GLU A 325 10.84 -10.31 30.63
N GLU A 326 12.06 -10.08 30.14
CA GLU A 326 12.87 -8.91 30.50
C GLU A 326 12.31 -7.56 30.03
N TRP A 327 11.28 -7.58 29.16
CA TRP A 327 10.62 -6.36 28.68
C TRP A 327 9.32 -6.04 29.41
N LYS A 328 8.84 -6.93 30.28
CA LYS A 328 7.63 -6.65 31.06
C LYS A 328 7.78 -5.37 31.87
N ASP A 329 6.74 -4.55 31.87
CA ASP A 329 6.66 -3.28 32.60
C ASP A 329 7.83 -2.31 32.31
N SER A 330 8.44 -2.37 31.11
CA SER A 330 9.66 -1.62 30.76
C SER A 330 9.46 -0.40 29.90
N ALA A 331 8.36 -0.34 29.11
CA ALA A 331 8.16 0.68 28.11
C ALA A 331 7.16 1.76 28.53
N ASP A 332 7.49 3.01 28.27
CA ASP A 332 6.58 4.15 28.42
C ASP A 332 5.54 4.17 27.29
N VAL A 333 5.95 3.71 26.09
CA VAL A 333 5.08 3.62 24.91
C VAL A 333 5.35 2.29 24.20
N VAL A 334 4.28 1.56 23.87
CA VAL A 334 4.33 0.36 23.02
C VAL A 334 3.45 0.59 21.80
N LEU A 335 4.00 0.38 20.63
CA LEU A 335 3.28 0.42 19.35
C LEU A 335 3.18 -0.99 18.78
N CYS A 336 1.96 -1.41 18.48
CA CYS A 336 1.62 -2.66 17.81
C CYS A 336 1.01 -2.35 16.44
N ASP A 337 1.86 -2.15 15.40
CA ASP A 337 1.43 -2.04 14.01
C ASP A 337 1.36 -3.44 13.40
N VAL A 338 0.30 -4.15 13.76
CA VAL A 338 0.22 -5.61 13.56
C VAL A 338 0.06 -6.03 12.10
N PRO A 339 0.54 -7.24 11.73
CA PRO A 339 0.26 -7.80 10.42
C PRO A 339 -1.25 -7.90 10.18
N CYS A 340 -1.71 -7.44 9.01
CA CYS A 340 -3.13 -7.34 8.68
C CYS A 340 -3.40 -7.68 7.21
N SER A 341 -4.67 -7.66 6.81
CA SER A 341 -5.07 -7.88 5.41
C SER A 341 -4.50 -6.84 4.44
N GLY A 342 -4.25 -5.61 4.91
CA GLY A 342 -3.75 -4.52 4.09
C GLY A 342 -4.83 -3.88 3.19
N LEU A 343 -6.11 -4.16 3.41
CA LEU A 343 -7.20 -3.70 2.55
C LEU A 343 -7.44 -2.18 2.59
N GLY A 344 -6.69 -1.43 3.40
CA GLY A 344 -6.71 0.03 3.40
C GLY A 344 -5.71 0.67 2.42
N ILE A 345 -4.75 -0.11 1.88
CA ILE A 345 -3.68 0.41 1.01
C ILE A 345 -3.74 -0.15 -0.43
N ILE A 346 -4.92 -0.58 -0.86
CA ILE A 346 -5.16 -1.16 -2.20
C ILE A 346 -4.72 -0.18 -3.30
N ARG A 347 -4.93 1.13 -3.14
CA ARG A 347 -4.53 2.12 -4.16
C ARG A 347 -3.02 2.14 -4.41
N LYS A 348 -2.19 1.78 -3.42
CA LYS A 348 -0.72 1.70 -3.52
C LYS A 348 -0.24 0.30 -3.88
N LYS A 349 -0.98 -0.72 -3.47
CA LYS A 349 -0.68 -2.14 -3.71
C LYS A 349 -1.92 -2.87 -4.24
N PRO A 350 -2.24 -2.69 -5.52
CA PRO A 350 -3.51 -3.13 -6.10
C PRO A 350 -3.71 -4.65 -6.04
N GLU A 351 -2.64 -5.44 -6.00
CA GLU A 351 -2.68 -6.89 -5.85
C GLU A 351 -3.24 -7.37 -4.51
N ILE A 352 -3.25 -6.54 -3.48
CA ILE A 352 -3.83 -6.87 -2.16
C ILE A 352 -5.29 -7.28 -2.27
N ARG A 353 -6.05 -6.68 -3.22
CA ARG A 353 -7.46 -7.02 -3.45
C ARG A 353 -7.69 -8.49 -3.81
N PHE A 354 -6.68 -9.17 -4.33
CA PHE A 354 -6.75 -10.58 -4.72
C PHE A 354 -6.33 -11.57 -3.63
N LYS A 355 -6.08 -11.10 -2.40
CA LYS A 355 -5.80 -11.99 -1.26
C LYS A 355 -6.94 -12.97 -1.04
N ASN A 356 -6.57 -14.17 -0.58
CA ASN A 356 -7.55 -15.20 -0.25
C ASN A 356 -8.37 -14.78 0.99
N PRO A 357 -9.70 -14.72 0.92
CA PRO A 357 -10.54 -14.36 2.05
C PRO A 357 -10.39 -15.31 3.26
N ASP A 358 -10.05 -16.58 3.03
CA ASP A 358 -9.86 -17.54 4.13
C ASP A 358 -8.60 -17.23 4.95
N GLU A 359 -7.52 -16.79 4.31
CA GLU A 359 -6.32 -16.32 5.01
C GLU A 359 -6.59 -15.05 5.82
N ILE A 360 -7.41 -14.14 5.30
CA ILE A 360 -7.79 -12.91 6.01
C ILE A 360 -8.62 -13.22 7.27
N ARG A 361 -9.44 -14.27 7.26
CA ARG A 361 -10.28 -14.65 8.40
C ARG A 361 -9.50 -15.06 9.65
N THR A 362 -8.26 -15.54 9.51
CA THR A 362 -7.42 -15.99 10.64
C THR A 362 -6.60 -14.86 11.26
N LEU A 363 -6.52 -13.68 10.62
CA LEU A 363 -5.69 -12.57 11.08
C LEU A 363 -6.11 -12.01 12.46
N PRO A 364 -7.40 -11.85 12.80
CA PRO A 364 -7.81 -11.34 14.11
C PRO A 364 -7.26 -12.13 15.28
N GLU A 365 -7.14 -13.46 15.17
CA GLU A 365 -6.58 -14.31 16.22
C GLU A 365 -5.09 -14.03 16.44
N ILE A 366 -4.33 -13.81 15.37
CA ILE A 366 -2.90 -13.48 15.43
C ILE A 366 -2.74 -12.07 16.01
N GLN A 367 -3.58 -11.12 15.58
CA GLN A 367 -3.57 -9.73 16.04
C GLN A 367 -3.88 -9.62 17.53
N ALA A 368 -4.90 -10.33 18.02
CA ALA A 368 -5.26 -10.39 19.43
C ALA A 368 -4.12 -10.95 20.29
N ARG A 369 -3.47 -12.02 19.84
CA ARG A 369 -2.32 -12.61 20.53
C ARG A 369 -1.13 -11.66 20.61
N ILE A 370 -0.82 -10.95 19.51
CA ILE A 370 0.24 -9.94 19.49
C ILE A 370 -0.10 -8.81 20.46
N LEU A 371 -1.33 -8.27 20.39
CA LEU A 371 -1.77 -7.18 21.26
C LEU A 371 -1.68 -7.55 22.74
N ALA A 372 -2.20 -8.72 23.13
CA ALA A 372 -2.17 -9.22 24.50
C ALA A 372 -0.73 -9.44 25.00
N ASN A 373 0.17 -9.93 24.15
CA ASN A 373 1.57 -10.09 24.51
C ASN A 373 2.27 -8.73 24.69
N CYS A 374 2.12 -7.83 23.71
CA CYS A 374 2.79 -6.53 23.75
C CYS A 374 2.28 -5.62 24.87
N ALA A 375 1.03 -5.78 25.30
CA ALA A 375 0.45 -5.06 26.42
C ALA A 375 1.24 -5.28 27.74
N GLN A 376 1.84 -6.46 27.92
CA GLN A 376 2.63 -6.78 29.12
C GLN A 376 3.90 -5.92 29.24
N TYR A 377 4.37 -5.35 28.13
CA TYR A 377 5.57 -4.51 28.12
C TYR A 377 5.31 -3.07 28.57
N VAL A 378 4.04 -2.64 28.56
CA VAL A 378 3.66 -1.27 28.93
C VAL A 378 3.79 -1.09 30.45
N LYS A 379 4.50 -0.05 30.90
CA LYS A 379 4.55 0.36 32.30
C LYS A 379 3.16 0.77 32.78
N LYS A 380 2.93 0.70 34.11
CA LYS A 380 1.79 1.41 34.70
C LYS A 380 1.87 2.88 34.39
N GLY A 381 0.76 3.48 33.94
CA GLY A 381 0.75 4.85 33.45
C GLY A 381 1.31 5.01 32.01
N GLY A 382 1.67 3.93 31.33
CA GLY A 382 2.18 3.94 29.94
C GLY A 382 1.10 3.87 28.88
N THR A 383 1.51 4.10 27.64
CA THR A 383 0.63 4.15 26.46
C THR A 383 0.82 2.90 25.59
N LEU A 384 -0.29 2.29 25.18
CA LEU A 384 -0.35 1.23 24.18
C LEU A 384 -1.09 1.74 22.95
N VAL A 385 -0.48 1.63 21.77
CA VAL A 385 -1.13 1.97 20.49
C VAL A 385 -1.23 0.72 19.65
N TYR A 386 -2.43 0.43 19.18
CA TYR A 386 -2.69 -0.61 18.19
C TYR A 386 -2.98 0.04 16.84
N SER A 387 -2.40 -0.47 15.78
CA SER A 387 -2.65 0.05 14.43
C SER A 387 -2.60 -1.04 13.35
N THR A 388 -3.34 -0.80 12.26
CA THR A 388 -3.38 -1.67 11.08
C THR A 388 -3.53 -0.83 9.80
N CYS A 389 -3.05 -1.34 8.68
CA CYS A 389 -3.34 -0.77 7.35
C CYS A 389 -4.55 -1.44 6.68
N THR A 390 -5.56 -1.84 7.45
CA THR A 390 -6.83 -2.37 6.95
C THR A 390 -8.02 -1.52 7.41
N ILE A 391 -9.13 -1.66 6.71
CA ILE A 391 -10.39 -0.99 7.04
C ILE A 391 -11.46 -1.97 7.55
N LEU A 392 -11.08 -3.21 7.84
CA LEU A 392 -12.03 -4.22 8.32
C LEU A 392 -12.22 -4.14 9.83
N GLN A 393 -13.44 -3.89 10.27
CA GLN A 393 -13.82 -3.78 11.68
C GLN A 393 -13.34 -4.99 12.51
N ARG A 394 -13.44 -6.20 11.96
CA ARG A 394 -13.02 -7.44 12.66
C ARG A 394 -11.52 -7.53 12.96
N GLU A 395 -10.68 -6.81 12.19
CA GLU A 395 -9.24 -6.70 12.43
C GLU A 395 -8.89 -5.48 13.29
N ASN A 396 -9.82 -4.59 13.52
CA ASN A 396 -9.67 -3.26 14.09
C ASN A 396 -10.42 -3.15 15.44
N GLU A 397 -11.60 -2.53 15.41
CA GLU A 397 -12.39 -2.23 16.61
C GLU A 397 -12.75 -3.49 17.39
N ASP A 398 -13.04 -4.61 16.73
CA ASP A 398 -13.45 -5.83 17.42
C ASP A 398 -12.28 -6.44 18.21
N VAL A 399 -11.05 -6.41 17.66
CA VAL A 399 -9.85 -6.87 18.37
C VAL A 399 -9.57 -6.01 19.60
N VAL A 400 -9.65 -4.68 19.47
CA VAL A 400 -9.38 -3.75 20.57
C VAL A 400 -10.46 -3.84 21.66
N ARG A 401 -11.74 -3.94 21.31
CA ARG A 401 -12.83 -4.09 22.27
C ARG A 401 -12.75 -5.40 23.04
N ALA A 402 -12.43 -6.50 22.37
CA ALA A 402 -12.20 -7.79 23.03
C ALA A 402 -11.02 -7.68 24.02
N PHE A 403 -9.89 -7.11 23.58
CA PHE A 403 -8.74 -6.88 24.44
C PHE A 403 -9.08 -6.06 25.70
N LEU A 404 -9.78 -4.93 25.56
CA LEU A 404 -10.17 -4.08 26.69
C LEU A 404 -11.13 -4.77 27.67
N THR A 405 -11.96 -5.70 27.17
CA THR A 405 -12.86 -6.50 28.01
C THR A 405 -12.08 -7.51 28.85
N GLU A 406 -11.04 -8.12 28.28
CA GLU A 406 -10.22 -9.14 28.93
C GLU A 406 -9.11 -8.55 29.84
N ASN A 407 -8.74 -7.28 29.64
CA ASN A 407 -7.65 -6.60 30.33
C ASN A 407 -8.14 -5.30 30.98
N PRO A 408 -8.84 -5.38 32.12
CA PRO A 408 -9.48 -4.23 32.78
C PRO A 408 -8.48 -3.19 33.32
N GLU A 409 -7.20 -3.52 33.39
CA GLU A 409 -6.10 -2.60 33.71
C GLU A 409 -5.78 -1.64 32.57
N PHE A 410 -6.32 -1.85 31.37
CA PHE A 410 -6.25 -0.91 30.23
C PHE A 410 -7.58 -0.17 30.05
N GLU A 411 -7.49 1.02 29.52
CA GLU A 411 -8.63 1.83 29.09
C GLU A 411 -8.33 2.56 27.78
N ALA A 412 -9.35 2.78 26.96
CA ALA A 412 -9.24 3.61 25.78
C ALA A 412 -9.11 5.09 26.18
N VAL A 413 -8.22 5.83 25.53
CA VAL A 413 -7.93 7.23 25.86
C VAL A 413 -8.31 8.13 24.70
N SER A 414 -9.12 9.16 24.96
CA SER A 414 -9.48 10.17 23.98
C SER A 414 -8.26 10.92 23.44
N TRP A 415 -8.31 11.25 22.19
CA TRP A 415 -7.29 12.06 21.53
C TRP A 415 -7.90 12.86 20.36
N THR A 416 -7.21 13.89 19.92
CA THR A 416 -7.68 14.79 18.85
C THR A 416 -6.59 14.98 17.82
N HIS A 417 -6.97 14.97 16.55
CA HIS A 417 -6.06 15.34 15.46
C HIS A 417 -6.83 15.96 14.28
N PRO A 418 -6.26 16.96 13.57
CA PRO A 418 -6.93 17.64 12.46
C PRO A 418 -7.46 16.72 11.35
N VAL A 419 -6.81 15.57 11.10
CA VAL A 419 -7.24 14.57 10.09
C VAL A 419 -8.60 13.97 10.41
N CYS A 420 -8.94 13.77 11.68
CA CYS A 420 -10.11 12.99 12.07
C CYS A 420 -10.96 13.62 13.19
N GLY A 421 -10.55 14.78 13.71
CA GLY A 421 -11.19 15.44 14.84
C GLY A 421 -10.95 14.71 16.17
N GLU A 422 -11.84 14.94 17.13
CA GLU A 422 -11.81 14.28 18.44
C GLU A 422 -12.26 12.81 18.35
N ARG A 423 -11.53 11.93 19.01
CA ARG A 423 -11.82 10.50 19.16
C ARG A 423 -12.04 10.18 20.63
N ALA A 424 -13.27 10.37 21.09
CA ALA A 424 -13.64 10.17 22.50
C ALA A 424 -13.48 8.72 22.96
N ASP A 425 -13.69 7.76 22.06
CA ASP A 425 -13.52 6.32 22.28
C ASP A 425 -12.07 5.82 22.05
N GLY A 426 -11.14 6.73 21.79
CA GLY A 426 -9.74 6.41 21.54
C GLY A 426 -9.43 5.75 20.20
N MET A 427 -10.41 5.55 19.32
CA MET A 427 -10.26 4.77 18.08
C MET A 427 -10.66 5.55 16.83
N VAL A 428 -10.03 5.22 15.70
CA VAL A 428 -10.44 5.73 14.38
C VAL A 428 -10.11 4.73 13.28
N THR A 429 -11.05 4.51 12.37
CA THR A 429 -10.79 3.94 11.05
C THR A 429 -10.76 5.05 10.02
N LEU A 430 -9.58 5.34 9.46
CA LEU A 430 -9.39 6.27 8.36
C LEU A 430 -9.82 5.60 7.06
N LEU A 431 -10.54 6.33 6.23
CA LEU A 431 -11.01 5.87 4.92
C LEU A 431 -10.51 6.82 3.83
N PRO A 432 -9.92 6.33 2.73
CA PRO A 432 -9.38 7.18 1.67
C PRO A 432 -10.34 8.26 1.16
N PRO A 433 -11.63 7.97 0.88
CA PRO A 433 -12.57 8.96 0.36
C PRO A 433 -13.07 9.97 1.40
N VAL A 434 -12.72 9.81 2.69
CA VAL A 434 -13.18 10.67 3.79
C VAL A 434 -12.05 11.52 4.35
N HIS A 435 -10.86 10.92 4.52
CA HIS A 435 -9.76 11.53 5.25
C HIS A 435 -8.58 11.94 4.35
N ASN A 436 -8.65 11.68 3.05
CA ASN A 436 -7.59 11.93 2.07
C ASN A 436 -6.23 11.28 2.46
N THR A 437 -6.28 10.13 3.12
CA THR A 437 -5.14 9.30 3.53
C THR A 437 -5.30 7.89 2.98
N ASP A 438 -4.35 6.98 3.24
CA ASP A 438 -4.63 5.56 3.10
C ASP A 438 -5.69 5.10 4.13
N GLY A 439 -6.32 3.95 3.86
CA GLY A 439 -7.17 3.29 4.83
C GLY A 439 -6.33 2.73 5.98
N PHE A 440 -6.65 3.11 7.21
CA PHE A 440 -5.84 2.81 8.36
C PHE A 440 -6.67 2.81 9.64
N PHE A 441 -6.29 1.99 10.62
CA PHE A 441 -6.91 2.00 11.93
C PHE A 441 -5.88 2.34 13.01
N ILE A 442 -6.32 3.11 14.01
CA ILE A 442 -5.51 3.48 15.18
C ILE A 442 -6.39 3.43 16.41
N ALA A 443 -5.91 2.77 17.46
CA ALA A 443 -6.49 2.80 18.80
C ALA A 443 -5.41 3.18 19.82
N LYS A 444 -5.73 4.13 20.71
CA LYS A 444 -4.88 4.54 21.83
C LYS A 444 -5.48 4.05 23.13
N MET A 445 -4.67 3.36 23.89
CA MET A 445 -5.02 2.82 25.21
C MET A 445 -3.97 3.24 26.24
N HIS A 446 -4.38 3.27 27.47
CA HIS A 446 -3.54 3.60 28.61
C HIS A 446 -3.60 2.49 29.65
N ARG A 447 -2.47 2.10 30.19
CA ARG A 447 -2.43 1.17 31.34
C ARG A 447 -2.60 1.97 32.62
N LYS A 448 -3.65 1.66 33.38
CA LYS A 448 -3.97 2.32 34.65
C LYS A 448 -2.82 2.20 35.65
N VAL A 449 -2.71 3.14 36.57
CA VAL A 449 -1.66 3.21 37.60
C VAL A 449 -1.87 2.17 38.69
#